data_fe1649b594a24d39e983b055a28c0513
#
_entry.id   fe1649b594a24d39e983b055a28c0513
#
_cell.length_a   1.000
_cell.length_b   1.000
_cell.length_c   1.000
_cell.angle_alpha   90.00
_cell.angle_beta   90.00
_cell.angle_gamma   90.00
#
_symmetry.space_group_name_H-M   'P 1'
#
loop_
_entity.id
_entity.type
_entity.pdbx_description
1 polymer ?
#
loop_
_entity_poly.entity_id
_entity_poly.type
_entity_poly.pdbx_seq_one_letter_code
_entity_poly.pdbx_strand_id
1 'polypeptide(L)'
;MELNDKLKKIKAFVFDVDGVLTDGKILALGNGDLLRQFDAKDAFGLRMANMNGYHLGIITGGRSESIVKRVLMCGVPRENIYLGARDKMVDFRDFCQKNGLEADEIMYFGDDIPDLAVIKACGCGVAPADAIPDIVANADYVSPYGGGNGCVRHAREMVMRLQERWQLDVDLYASRF
;
A
#
# COMPACT_ATOMS: atom_id res chain seq x y z
N MET A 1 7.04 -9.41 -19.15
CA MET A 1 8.19 -8.95 -18.32
C MET A 1 8.22 -9.85 -17.10
N GLU A 2 9.36 -10.39 -16.76
CA GLU A 2 9.52 -11.20 -15.54
C GLU A 2 9.23 -10.37 -14.28
N LEU A 3 8.69 -11.00 -13.23
CA LEU A 3 8.36 -10.30 -11.99
C LEU A 3 9.55 -9.50 -11.43
N ASN A 4 10.72 -10.11 -11.39
CA ASN A 4 11.93 -9.45 -10.89
C ASN A 4 12.30 -8.16 -11.66
N ASP A 5 12.05 -8.12 -12.98
CA ASP A 5 12.31 -6.91 -13.76
C ASP A 5 11.33 -5.78 -13.44
N LYS A 6 10.08 -6.13 -13.12
CA LYS A 6 9.10 -5.18 -12.60
C LYS A 6 9.55 -4.63 -11.24
N LEU A 7 9.90 -5.53 -10.30
CA LEU A 7 10.28 -5.15 -8.93
C LEU A 7 11.51 -4.23 -8.89
N LYS A 8 12.46 -4.39 -9.82
CA LYS A 8 13.66 -3.51 -9.90
C LYS A 8 13.33 -2.05 -10.24
N LYS A 9 12.21 -1.80 -10.91
CA LYS A 9 11.79 -0.45 -11.32
C LYS A 9 11.03 0.29 -10.23
N ILE A 10 10.50 -0.39 -9.21
CA ILE A 10 9.60 0.19 -8.22
C ILE A 10 10.30 1.29 -7.43
N LYS A 11 9.67 2.45 -7.38
CA LYS A 11 10.06 3.64 -6.62
C LYS A 11 8.99 4.08 -5.63
N ALA A 12 7.76 3.55 -5.76
CA ALA A 12 6.65 3.91 -4.91
C ALA A 12 5.80 2.69 -4.53
N PHE A 13 5.18 2.77 -3.35
CA PHE A 13 4.18 1.83 -2.86
C PHE A 13 2.88 2.57 -2.59
N VAL A 14 1.80 2.13 -3.21
CA VAL A 14 0.47 2.71 -3.07
C VAL A 14 -0.51 1.63 -2.62
N PHE A 15 -1.36 1.95 -1.65
CA PHE A 15 -2.18 0.96 -0.97
C PHE A 15 -3.65 1.40 -0.92
N ASP A 16 -4.56 0.44 -1.10
CA ASP A 16 -5.86 0.54 -0.47
C ASP A 16 -5.74 0.34 1.05
N VAL A 17 -6.80 0.57 1.79
CA VAL A 17 -6.84 0.40 3.25
C VAL A 17 -7.63 -0.83 3.64
N ASP A 18 -8.93 -0.87 3.32
CA ASP A 18 -9.81 -1.94 3.75
C ASP A 18 -9.57 -3.21 2.93
N GLY A 19 -9.11 -4.28 3.56
CA GLY A 19 -8.71 -5.52 2.90
C GLY A 19 -7.23 -5.60 2.48
N VAL A 20 -6.46 -4.51 2.64
CA VAL A 20 -5.01 -4.45 2.35
C VAL A 20 -4.20 -4.13 3.62
N LEU A 21 -4.34 -2.92 4.17
CA LEU A 21 -3.72 -2.52 5.45
C LEU A 21 -4.50 -3.02 6.66
N THR A 22 -5.73 -3.45 6.45
CA THR A 22 -6.62 -4.08 7.43
C THR A 22 -7.15 -5.41 6.88
N ASP A 23 -7.83 -6.17 7.70
CA ASP A 23 -8.51 -7.42 7.29
C ASP A 23 -9.86 -7.19 6.57
N GLY A 24 -10.17 -5.96 6.21
CA GLY A 24 -11.42 -5.56 5.55
C GLY A 24 -12.64 -5.50 6.46
N LYS A 25 -12.52 -5.89 7.74
CA LYS A 25 -13.61 -5.80 8.69
C LYS A 25 -13.73 -4.41 9.29
N ILE A 26 -14.96 -3.92 9.38
CA ILE A 26 -15.28 -2.62 9.94
C ILE A 26 -16.24 -2.80 11.11
N LEU A 27 -15.83 -2.33 12.29
CA LEU A 27 -16.70 -2.25 13.46
C LEU A 27 -17.45 -0.92 13.42
N ALA A 28 -18.74 -0.97 13.14
CA ALA A 28 -19.62 0.20 13.16
C ALA A 28 -20.10 0.47 14.59
N LEU A 29 -19.86 1.68 15.09
CA LEU A 29 -20.32 2.11 16.42
C LEU A 29 -21.66 2.85 16.32
N GLY A 30 -22.40 2.88 17.44
CA GLY A 30 -23.71 3.55 17.50
C GLY A 30 -23.67 5.07 17.30
N ASN A 31 -22.50 5.70 17.47
CA ASN A 31 -22.26 7.12 17.18
C ASN A 31 -21.90 7.40 15.70
N GLY A 32 -21.85 6.34 14.85
CA GLY A 32 -21.49 6.44 13.44
C GLY A 32 -20.00 6.28 13.14
N ASP A 33 -19.15 6.12 14.16
CA ASP A 33 -17.73 5.86 13.93
C ASP A 33 -17.49 4.46 13.36
N LEU A 34 -16.50 4.35 12.49
CA LEU A 34 -16.08 3.12 11.83
C LEU A 34 -14.65 2.78 12.24
N LEU A 35 -14.49 1.77 13.09
CA LEU A 35 -13.18 1.35 13.59
C LEU A 35 -12.55 0.28 12.71
N ARG A 36 -11.22 0.30 12.64
CA ARG A 36 -10.38 -0.63 11.88
C ARG A 36 -9.20 -1.07 12.73
N GLN A 37 -8.70 -2.26 12.46
CA GLN A 37 -7.46 -2.76 13.03
C GLN A 37 -6.37 -2.79 11.97
N PHE A 38 -5.21 -2.20 12.28
CA PHE A 38 -4.05 -2.18 11.42
C PHE A 38 -2.95 -3.07 11.98
N ASP A 39 -2.28 -3.82 11.12
CA ASP A 39 -1.13 -4.63 11.53
C ASP A 39 0.10 -3.76 11.83
N ALA A 40 0.77 -4.07 12.94
CA ALA A 40 1.94 -3.31 13.37
C ALA A 40 3.19 -3.58 12.51
N LYS A 41 3.33 -4.79 11.95
CA LYS A 41 4.46 -5.16 11.09
C LYS A 41 4.34 -4.50 9.72
N ASP A 42 3.11 -4.41 9.16
CA ASP A 42 2.82 -3.66 7.94
C ASP A 42 3.14 -2.19 8.15
N ALA A 43 2.70 -1.60 9.26
CA ALA A 43 2.98 -0.20 9.62
C ALA A 43 4.48 0.10 9.78
N PHE A 44 5.21 -0.76 10.48
CA PHE A 44 6.68 -0.65 10.57
C PHE A 44 7.31 -0.68 9.18
N GLY A 45 6.79 -1.56 8.36
CA GLY A 45 7.21 -1.66 6.99
C GLY A 45 7.07 -0.37 6.19
N LEU A 46 5.95 0.33 6.28
CA LEU A 46 5.76 1.62 5.61
C LEU A 46 6.83 2.64 6.03
N ARG A 47 7.14 2.71 7.33
CA ARG A 47 8.20 3.59 7.83
C ARG A 47 9.55 3.25 7.21
N MET A 48 9.91 1.95 7.15
CA MET A 48 11.17 1.51 6.54
C MET A 48 11.25 1.89 5.05
N ALA A 49 10.16 1.79 4.30
CA ALA A 49 10.12 2.21 2.91
C ALA A 49 10.35 3.73 2.78
N ASN A 50 9.64 4.53 3.57
CA ASN A 50 9.83 5.98 3.60
C ASN A 50 11.29 6.35 3.92
N MET A 51 11.87 5.77 4.96
CA MET A 51 13.26 6.03 5.35
C MET A 51 14.27 5.67 4.25
N ASN A 52 13.93 4.72 3.38
CA ASN A 52 14.77 4.30 2.25
C ASN A 52 14.41 5.02 0.94
N GLY A 53 13.65 6.12 1.01
CA GLY A 53 13.41 7.02 -0.12
C GLY A 53 12.34 6.53 -1.11
N TYR A 54 11.46 5.61 -0.72
CA TYR A 54 10.30 5.26 -1.53
C TYR A 54 9.16 6.23 -1.27
N HIS A 55 8.45 6.62 -2.33
CA HIS A 55 7.21 7.35 -2.19
C HIS A 55 6.11 6.43 -1.67
N LEU A 56 5.26 6.97 -0.80
CA LEU A 56 4.12 6.25 -0.23
C LEU A 56 2.81 6.97 -0.57
N GLY A 57 1.78 6.21 -0.89
CA GLY A 57 0.44 6.73 -1.17
C GLY A 57 -0.68 5.82 -0.63
N ILE A 58 -1.80 6.44 -0.30
CA ILE A 58 -3.04 5.77 0.11
C ILE A 58 -4.16 6.22 -0.82
N ILE A 59 -4.87 5.26 -1.41
CA ILE A 59 -6.06 5.51 -2.24
C ILE A 59 -7.19 4.61 -1.74
N THR A 60 -8.13 5.16 -0.99
CA THR A 60 -9.17 4.38 -0.32
C THR A 60 -10.57 4.98 -0.47
N GLY A 61 -11.59 4.12 -0.56
CA GLY A 61 -12.98 4.52 -0.46
C GLY A 61 -13.38 5.00 0.95
N GLY A 62 -12.60 4.67 1.97
CA GLY A 62 -12.79 5.09 3.36
C GLY A 62 -12.65 6.60 3.54
N ARG A 63 -13.42 7.17 4.50
CA ARG A 63 -13.44 8.62 4.76
C ARG A 63 -13.09 8.97 6.21
N SER A 64 -12.76 7.96 7.01
CA SER A 64 -12.51 8.16 8.44
C SER A 64 -11.19 8.91 8.68
N GLU A 65 -11.23 9.92 9.54
CA GLU A 65 -10.04 10.65 9.97
C GLU A 65 -9.03 9.76 10.71
N SER A 66 -9.50 8.65 11.29
CA SER A 66 -8.63 7.66 11.92
C SER A 66 -7.67 6.99 10.94
N ILE A 67 -8.08 6.82 9.67
CA ILE A 67 -7.20 6.34 8.59
C ILE A 67 -6.04 7.33 8.42
N VAL A 68 -6.36 8.63 8.25
CA VAL A 68 -5.36 9.68 8.04
C VAL A 68 -4.35 9.70 9.18
N LYS A 69 -4.83 9.76 10.42
CA LYS A 69 -3.96 9.78 11.61
C LYS A 69 -3.04 8.57 11.64
N ARG A 70 -3.57 7.37 11.33
CA ARG A 70 -2.78 6.15 11.35
C ARG A 70 -1.69 6.12 10.29
N VAL A 71 -2.01 6.46 9.05
CA VAL A 71 -1.04 6.38 7.94
C VAL A 71 0.00 7.50 7.95
N LEU A 72 -0.35 8.69 8.47
CA LEU A 72 0.63 9.75 8.76
C LEU A 72 1.71 9.27 9.74
N MET A 73 1.31 8.56 10.82
CA MET A 73 2.26 7.94 11.75
C MET A 73 3.16 6.89 11.09
N CYS A 74 2.76 6.36 9.94
CA CYS A 74 3.56 5.40 9.15
C CYS A 74 4.47 6.08 8.13
N GLY A 75 4.47 7.42 8.07
CA GLY A 75 5.32 8.19 7.16
C GLY A 75 4.73 8.45 5.79
N VAL A 76 3.42 8.22 5.60
CA VAL A 76 2.74 8.61 4.34
C VAL A 76 2.51 10.12 4.37
N PRO A 77 2.98 10.89 3.37
CA PRO A 77 2.74 12.33 3.30
C PRO A 77 1.24 12.64 3.15
N ARG A 78 0.77 13.74 3.79
CA ARG A 78 -0.67 14.10 3.78
C ARG A 78 -1.21 14.30 2.37
N GLU A 79 -0.42 14.89 1.48
CA GLU A 79 -0.73 15.15 0.07
C GLU A 79 -0.89 13.88 -0.78
N ASN A 80 -0.40 12.75 -0.29
CA ASN A 80 -0.49 11.43 -0.93
C ASN A 80 -1.59 10.54 -0.31
N ILE A 81 -2.50 11.11 0.49
CA ILE A 81 -3.62 10.39 1.12
C ILE A 81 -4.93 10.83 0.46
N TYR A 82 -5.53 9.93 -0.32
CA TYR A 82 -6.77 10.12 -1.05
C TYR A 82 -7.89 9.33 -0.35
N LEU A 83 -8.85 10.06 0.22
CA LEU A 83 -10.00 9.48 0.91
C LEU A 83 -11.27 9.60 0.08
N GLY A 84 -12.19 8.66 0.23
CA GLY A 84 -13.45 8.66 -0.49
C GLY A 84 -13.30 8.47 -2.00
N ALA A 85 -12.21 7.86 -2.42
CA ALA A 85 -11.89 7.55 -3.82
C ALA A 85 -12.99 6.66 -4.43
N ARG A 86 -13.70 7.18 -5.42
CA ARG A 86 -14.72 6.42 -6.19
C ARG A 86 -14.13 5.85 -7.47
N ASP A 87 -13.34 6.65 -8.18
CA ASP A 87 -12.53 6.22 -9.32
C ASP A 87 -11.06 6.33 -8.90
N LYS A 88 -10.52 5.22 -8.42
CA LYS A 88 -9.14 5.16 -7.92
C LYS A 88 -8.09 5.47 -9.01
N MET A 89 -8.44 5.35 -10.29
CA MET A 89 -7.53 5.73 -11.38
C MET A 89 -7.28 7.23 -11.47
N VAL A 90 -8.26 8.06 -11.10
CA VAL A 90 -8.08 9.53 -11.05
C VAL A 90 -7.03 9.87 -9.99
N ASP A 91 -7.18 9.33 -8.78
CA ASP A 91 -6.26 9.57 -7.67
C ASP A 91 -4.87 8.97 -7.93
N PHE A 92 -4.83 7.81 -8.59
CA PHE A 92 -3.58 7.16 -9.00
C PHE A 92 -2.77 8.02 -9.99
N ARG A 93 -3.42 8.60 -10.99
CA ARG A 93 -2.77 9.50 -11.94
C ARG A 93 -2.28 10.79 -11.28
N ASP A 94 -3.07 11.35 -10.36
CA ASP A 94 -2.66 12.53 -9.58
C ASP A 94 -1.46 12.21 -8.69
N PHE A 95 -1.43 11.03 -8.05
CA PHE A 95 -0.26 10.56 -7.30
C PHE A 95 0.99 10.46 -8.18
N CYS A 96 0.87 9.86 -9.38
CA CYS A 96 1.98 9.76 -10.33
C CYS A 96 2.51 11.14 -10.68
N GLN A 97 1.63 12.06 -11.08
CA GLN A 97 1.99 13.41 -11.51
C GLN A 97 2.67 14.21 -10.40
N LYS A 98 2.11 14.20 -9.19
CA LYS A 98 2.66 14.92 -8.03
C LYS A 98 4.04 14.46 -7.62
N ASN A 99 4.30 13.17 -7.74
CA ASN A 99 5.57 12.57 -7.31
C ASN A 99 6.58 12.41 -8.47
N GLY A 100 6.23 12.82 -9.70
CA GLY A 100 7.11 12.69 -10.87
C GLY A 100 7.42 11.24 -11.24
N LEU A 101 6.43 10.36 -11.12
CA LEU A 101 6.56 8.91 -11.32
C LEU A 101 5.75 8.44 -12.53
N GLU A 102 6.29 7.45 -13.22
CA GLU A 102 5.54 6.70 -14.21
C GLU A 102 4.76 5.54 -13.56
N ALA A 103 3.67 5.11 -14.18
CA ALA A 103 2.84 4.04 -13.64
C ALA A 103 3.61 2.73 -13.43
N ASP A 104 4.60 2.43 -14.29
CA ASP A 104 5.41 1.21 -14.22
C ASP A 104 6.47 1.23 -13.09
N GLU A 105 6.61 2.35 -12.39
CA GLU A 105 7.46 2.53 -11.21
C GLU A 105 6.70 2.33 -9.88
N ILE A 106 5.40 1.99 -9.95
CA ILE A 106 4.54 1.87 -8.77
C ILE A 106 4.13 0.42 -8.53
N MET A 107 4.29 -0.03 -7.29
CA MET A 107 3.65 -1.23 -6.78
C MET A 107 2.35 -0.82 -6.07
N TYR A 108 1.22 -1.34 -6.57
CA TYR A 108 -0.10 -1.05 -6.01
C TYR A 108 -0.70 -2.28 -5.34
N PHE A 109 -1.28 -2.10 -4.16
CA PHE A 109 -1.94 -3.14 -3.38
C PHE A 109 -3.44 -2.91 -3.36
N GLY A 110 -4.20 -3.89 -3.81
CA GLY A 110 -5.66 -3.85 -3.83
C GLY A 110 -6.27 -5.23 -3.66
N ASP A 111 -7.51 -5.30 -3.19
CA ASP A 111 -8.18 -6.56 -2.85
C ASP A 111 -9.56 -6.72 -3.51
N ASP A 112 -10.19 -5.64 -3.99
CA ASP A 112 -11.56 -5.65 -4.49
C ASP A 112 -11.72 -4.87 -5.82
N ILE A 113 -12.89 -4.97 -6.44
CA ILE A 113 -13.23 -4.41 -7.76
C ILE A 113 -12.79 -2.94 -7.96
N PRO A 114 -12.94 -2.03 -6.99
CA PRO A 114 -12.48 -0.65 -7.16
C PRO A 114 -10.98 -0.51 -7.47
N ASP A 115 -10.17 -1.52 -7.13
CA ASP A 115 -8.72 -1.56 -7.37
C ASP A 115 -8.33 -2.07 -8.75
N LEU A 116 -9.22 -2.81 -9.41
CA LEU A 116 -8.91 -3.59 -10.61
C LEU A 116 -8.26 -2.74 -11.72
N ALA A 117 -8.75 -1.53 -11.93
CA ALA A 117 -8.21 -0.65 -12.97
C ALA A 117 -6.76 -0.24 -12.66
N VAL A 118 -6.45 0.05 -11.40
CA VAL A 118 -5.10 0.42 -10.96
C VAL A 118 -4.17 -0.79 -10.96
N ILE A 119 -4.63 -1.95 -10.50
CA ILE A 119 -3.88 -3.23 -10.56
C ILE A 119 -3.39 -3.52 -11.99
N LYS A 120 -4.24 -3.27 -12.99
CA LYS A 120 -3.88 -3.48 -14.42
C LYS A 120 -2.96 -2.41 -14.99
N ALA A 121 -2.96 -1.21 -14.44
CA ALA A 121 -2.24 -0.06 -14.97
C ALA A 121 -0.86 0.16 -14.34
N CYS A 122 -0.66 -0.29 -13.10
CA CYS A 122 0.58 -0.07 -12.36
C CYS A 122 1.72 -1.01 -12.80
N GLY A 123 2.94 -0.74 -12.34
CA GLY A 123 4.12 -1.55 -12.64
C GLY A 123 4.09 -2.95 -12.03
N CYS A 124 3.52 -3.06 -10.82
CA CYS A 124 3.33 -4.34 -10.15
C CYS A 124 2.06 -4.29 -9.28
N GLY A 125 1.01 -4.94 -9.76
CA GLY A 125 -0.22 -5.14 -8.99
C GLY A 125 -0.09 -6.28 -8.00
N VAL A 126 -0.40 -6.04 -6.73
CA VAL A 126 -0.31 -7.01 -5.64
C VAL A 126 -1.68 -7.27 -5.05
N ALA A 127 -2.04 -8.54 -4.95
CA ALA A 127 -3.23 -9.03 -4.25
C ALA A 127 -2.85 -9.63 -2.89
N PRO A 128 -3.56 -9.32 -1.79
CA PRO A 128 -3.54 -10.15 -0.58
C PRO A 128 -4.07 -11.57 -0.87
N ALA A 129 -3.72 -12.54 -0.02
CA ALA A 129 -4.15 -13.94 -0.18
C ALA A 129 -5.67 -14.13 -0.15
N ASP A 130 -6.37 -13.21 0.50
CA ASP A 130 -7.83 -13.20 0.70
C ASP A 130 -8.55 -12.18 -0.22
N ALA A 131 -7.85 -11.63 -1.22
CA ALA A 131 -8.47 -10.79 -2.25
C ALA A 131 -9.50 -11.57 -3.07
N ILE A 132 -10.45 -10.87 -3.68
CA ILE A 132 -11.45 -11.51 -4.54
C ILE A 132 -10.80 -12.14 -5.79
N PRO A 133 -11.42 -13.18 -6.38
CA PRO A 133 -10.86 -13.89 -7.52
C PRO A 133 -10.49 -13.01 -8.71
N ASP A 134 -11.27 -11.95 -8.98
CA ASP A 134 -11.02 -11.01 -10.08
C ASP A 134 -9.70 -10.23 -9.89
N ILE A 135 -9.36 -9.88 -8.66
CA ILE A 135 -8.09 -9.22 -8.33
C ILE A 135 -6.93 -10.22 -8.43
N VAL A 136 -7.09 -11.40 -7.83
CA VAL A 136 -6.10 -12.48 -7.89
C VAL A 136 -5.74 -12.83 -9.34
N ALA A 137 -6.74 -12.93 -10.22
CA ALA A 137 -6.54 -13.26 -11.64
C ALA A 137 -5.81 -12.18 -12.46
N ASN A 138 -5.78 -10.94 -11.97
CA ASN A 138 -5.19 -9.79 -12.69
C ASN A 138 -3.96 -9.20 -11.99
N ALA A 139 -3.63 -9.64 -10.78
CA ALA A 139 -2.45 -9.20 -10.07
C ALA A 139 -1.17 -9.84 -10.66
N ASP A 140 -0.07 -9.10 -10.62
CA ASP A 140 1.26 -9.62 -10.97
C ASP A 140 1.82 -10.52 -9.87
N TYR A 141 1.42 -10.26 -8.63
CA TYR A 141 1.86 -11.00 -7.47
C TYR A 141 0.73 -11.19 -6.46
N VAL A 142 0.53 -12.41 -6.01
CA VAL A 142 -0.39 -12.73 -4.91
C VAL A 142 0.43 -13.03 -3.67
N SER A 143 0.24 -12.24 -2.63
CA SER A 143 0.92 -12.45 -1.34
C SER A 143 0.43 -13.75 -0.69
N PRO A 144 1.30 -14.51 -0.02
CA PRO A 144 0.86 -15.65 0.80
C PRO A 144 0.14 -15.21 2.09
N TYR A 145 0.09 -13.91 2.38
CA TYR A 145 -0.54 -13.32 3.56
C TYR A 145 -1.77 -12.52 3.16
N GLY A 146 -2.82 -12.58 3.98
CA GLY A 146 -4.04 -11.81 3.82
C GLY A 146 -3.88 -10.33 4.19
N GLY A 147 -4.90 -9.53 3.87
CA GLY A 147 -4.97 -8.13 4.24
C GLY A 147 -4.90 -7.93 5.76
N GLY A 148 -4.14 -6.93 6.21
CA GLY A 148 -3.91 -6.67 7.64
C GLY A 148 -3.19 -7.80 8.38
N ASN A 149 -2.56 -8.72 7.66
CA ASN A 149 -1.86 -9.87 8.23
C ASN A 149 -0.43 -10.03 7.67
N GLY A 150 0.19 -8.94 7.22
CA GLY A 150 1.57 -8.92 6.75
C GLY A 150 1.74 -8.97 5.23
N CYS A 151 0.67 -8.91 4.44
CA CYS A 151 0.76 -8.92 2.97
C CYS A 151 1.57 -7.74 2.44
N VAL A 152 1.36 -6.56 2.99
CA VAL A 152 2.06 -5.32 2.63
C VAL A 152 3.54 -5.42 3.01
N ARG A 153 3.84 -5.86 4.24
CA ARG A 153 5.21 -6.06 4.71
C ARG A 153 5.97 -7.01 3.80
N HIS A 154 5.37 -8.14 3.47
CA HIS A 154 5.99 -9.21 2.68
C HIS A 154 6.36 -8.74 1.27
N ALA A 155 5.39 -8.27 0.49
CA ALA A 155 5.62 -7.91 -0.92
C ALA A 155 6.59 -6.73 -1.07
N ARG A 156 6.47 -5.73 -0.20
CA ARG A 156 7.37 -4.59 -0.19
C ARG A 156 8.79 -4.96 0.22
N GLU A 157 8.95 -5.82 1.23
CA GLU A 157 10.26 -6.31 1.64
C GLU A 157 10.97 -7.04 0.50
N MET A 158 10.24 -7.79 -0.34
CA MET A 158 10.80 -8.40 -1.55
C MET A 158 11.44 -7.36 -2.47
N VAL A 159 10.75 -6.25 -2.74
CA VAL A 159 11.29 -5.15 -3.57
C VAL A 159 12.56 -4.58 -2.94
N MET A 160 12.48 -4.22 -1.65
CA MET A 160 13.59 -3.57 -0.96
C MET A 160 14.83 -4.46 -0.86
N ARG A 161 14.64 -5.78 -0.68
CA ARG A 161 15.76 -6.75 -0.69
C ARG A 161 16.36 -6.89 -2.09
N LEU A 162 15.52 -6.99 -3.12
CA LEU A 162 16.00 -7.10 -4.50
C LEU A 162 16.78 -5.85 -4.95
N GLN A 163 16.40 -4.69 -4.45
CA GLN A 163 17.06 -3.42 -4.74
C GLN A 163 18.19 -3.08 -3.73
N GLU A 164 18.54 -4.01 -2.84
CA GLU A 164 19.57 -3.85 -1.79
C GLU A 164 19.31 -2.64 -0.85
N ARG A 165 18.01 -2.28 -0.69
CA ARG A 165 17.56 -1.16 0.16
C ARG A 165 16.92 -1.63 1.47
N TRP A 166 16.90 -2.92 1.76
CA TRP A 166 16.47 -3.45 3.04
C TRP A 166 17.60 -3.35 4.06
N GLN A 167 17.74 -2.18 4.67
CA GLN A 167 18.76 -1.94 5.70
C GLN A 167 18.14 -2.07 7.08
N LEU A 168 18.76 -2.89 7.91
CA LEU A 168 18.36 -3.14 9.30
C LEU A 168 19.31 -2.39 10.27
N ASP A 169 19.53 -1.11 10.00
CA ASP A 169 20.29 -0.26 10.92
C ASP A 169 19.40 0.10 12.12
N VAL A 170 19.62 -0.62 13.23
CA VAL A 170 18.85 -0.45 14.47
C VAL A 170 19.12 0.90 15.11
N ASP A 171 20.36 1.41 15.01
CA ASP A 171 20.75 2.69 15.59
C ASP A 171 20.11 3.86 14.83
N LEU A 172 20.11 3.77 13.49
CA LEU A 172 19.42 4.75 12.64
C LEU A 172 17.90 4.75 12.93
N TYR A 173 17.32 3.57 13.10
CA TYR A 173 15.90 3.44 13.46
C TYR A 173 15.62 4.08 14.82
N ALA A 174 16.41 3.74 15.86
CA ALA A 174 16.24 4.27 17.20
C ALA A 174 16.41 5.80 17.28
N SER A 175 17.24 6.38 16.42
CA SER A 175 17.46 7.84 16.39
C SER A 175 16.32 8.64 15.74
N ARG A 176 15.40 7.99 15.02
CA ARG A 176 14.30 8.64 14.26
C ARG A 176 12.92 8.42 14.84
N PHE A 177 12.80 7.65 15.92
CA PHE A 177 11.55 7.33 16.64
C PHE A 177 11.77 7.37 18.19
#